data_0e41fff3f8bdd7dee1fa431983fc697c
#
_entry.id   0e41fff3f8bdd7dee1fa431983fc697c
#
_cell.length_a   1.000
_cell.length_b   1.000
_cell.length_c   1.000
_cell.angle_alpha   90.00
_cell.angle_beta   90.00
_cell.angle_gamma   90.00
#
_symmetry.space_group_name_H-M   'P 1'
#
loop_
_entity.id
_entity.type
_entity.pdbx_description
1 polymer ?
#
loop_
_entity_poly.entity_id
_entity_poly.type
_entity_poly.pdbx_seq_one_letter_code
_entity_poly.pdbx_strand_id
1 'polypeptide(L)'
;MAAMTASQAPERRAGDYAGRVIRRGGIAYWLSGALALAAAGSSLATFLIAGVLRGTAVMNGSARGTSLVVLLIGVPLLAGSMLAASRGSARAVLTWLGAAAFLLYNSLMFVFATPVNPLLLLYVAMLSLSAWSIATVLWQADVRALAGRFAASAGAGNRRLRMGRGHAERSRVASQDRAGAR
;
A
#
# COMPACT_ATOMS: atom_id res chain seq x y z
N MET A 1 -12.33 41.84 -18.45
CA MET A 1 -11.15 41.17 -17.89
C MET A 1 -11.48 40.25 -16.68
N ALA A 2 -12.63 39.62 -16.60
CA ALA A 2 -13.09 38.85 -15.44
C ALA A 2 -13.39 37.34 -15.72
N ALA A 3 -13.07 36.83 -16.89
CA ALA A 3 -13.48 35.46 -17.29
C ALA A 3 -12.41 34.37 -17.11
N MET A 4 -11.19 34.70 -16.62
CA MET A 4 -10.08 33.74 -16.54
C MET A 4 -9.89 33.07 -15.16
N THR A 5 -10.64 33.47 -14.14
CA THR A 5 -10.44 32.99 -12.76
C THR A 5 -11.29 31.79 -12.37
N ALA A 6 -12.34 31.47 -13.12
CA ALA A 6 -13.27 30.39 -12.76
C ALA A 6 -12.76 28.98 -13.12
N SER A 7 -11.84 28.85 -14.09
CA SER A 7 -11.35 27.55 -14.56
C SER A 7 -10.27 26.91 -13.67
N GLN A 8 -9.61 27.67 -12.81
CA GLN A 8 -8.53 27.16 -11.95
C GLN A 8 -9.02 26.71 -10.56
N ALA A 9 -10.26 26.99 -10.19
CA ALA A 9 -10.82 26.65 -8.88
C ALA A 9 -10.91 25.15 -8.60
N PRO A 10 -11.29 24.26 -9.54
CA PRO A 10 -11.36 22.82 -9.28
C PRO A 10 -9.98 22.15 -9.11
N GLU A 11 -8.97 22.62 -9.85
CA GLU A 11 -7.60 22.04 -9.76
C GLU A 11 -6.90 22.38 -8.44
N ARG A 12 -7.07 23.60 -7.95
CA ARG A 12 -6.53 24.01 -6.64
C ARG A 12 -7.18 23.24 -5.49
N ARG A 13 -8.50 23.01 -5.53
CA ARG A 13 -9.20 22.19 -4.53
C ARG A 13 -8.70 20.75 -4.55
N ALA A 14 -8.46 20.15 -5.72
CA ALA A 14 -7.92 18.80 -5.84
C ALA A 14 -6.51 18.69 -5.22
N GLY A 15 -5.68 19.71 -5.34
CA GLY A 15 -4.35 19.79 -4.71
C GLY A 15 -4.43 19.89 -3.18
N ASP A 16 -5.35 20.70 -2.65
CA ASP A 16 -5.52 20.90 -1.20
C ASP A 16 -6.08 19.69 -0.46
N TYR A 17 -6.92 18.88 -1.13
CA TYR A 17 -7.41 17.61 -0.56
C TYR A 17 -6.31 16.54 -0.51
N ALA A 18 -5.26 16.62 -1.35
CA ALA A 18 -4.13 15.70 -1.34
C ALA A 18 -3.28 15.83 -0.07
N GLY A 19 -3.15 17.04 0.48
CA GLY A 19 -2.40 17.30 1.71
C GLY A 19 -3.09 16.87 2.98
N ARG A 20 -4.41 16.57 2.93
CA ARG A 20 -5.23 16.21 4.10
C ARG A 20 -5.47 14.72 4.27
N VAL A 21 -5.00 13.87 3.35
CA VAL A 21 -5.38 12.44 3.34
C VAL A 21 -4.92 11.73 4.62
N ILE A 22 -3.77 12.04 5.17
CA ILE A 22 -3.35 11.54 6.50
C ILE A 22 -2.36 12.56 7.09
N ARG A 23 -2.67 13.18 8.25
CA ARG A 23 -1.74 14.10 8.91
C ARG A 23 -0.47 13.36 9.32
N ARG A 24 0.69 13.87 8.92
CA ARG A 24 1.99 13.44 9.47
C ARG A 24 1.95 13.57 10.98
N GLY A 25 2.31 12.48 11.70
CA GLY A 25 2.24 12.46 13.17
C GLY A 25 0.87 12.13 13.75
N GLY A 26 -0.14 11.77 12.94
CA GLY A 26 -1.43 11.27 13.43
C GLY A 26 -1.32 9.86 14.02
N ILE A 27 -2.36 9.45 14.77
CA ILE A 27 -2.45 8.13 15.43
C ILE A 27 -2.13 6.98 14.48
N ALA A 28 -2.58 7.05 13.20
CA ALA A 28 -2.30 6.02 12.19
C ALA A 28 -0.79 5.81 11.97
N TYR A 29 0.02 6.89 11.96
CA TYR A 29 1.48 6.77 11.81
C TYR A 29 2.13 6.13 13.02
N TRP A 30 1.71 6.48 14.23
CA TRP A 30 2.24 5.90 15.47
C TRP A 30 1.89 4.42 15.58
N LEU A 31 0.63 4.05 15.31
CA LEU A 31 0.20 2.64 15.32
C LEU A 31 0.94 1.81 14.29
N SER A 32 1.09 2.33 13.06
CA SER A 32 1.82 1.61 12.00
C SER A 32 3.31 1.56 12.25
N GLY A 33 3.89 2.58 12.88
CA GLY A 33 5.29 2.57 13.33
C GLY A 33 5.52 1.53 14.41
N ALA A 34 4.64 1.48 15.42
CA ALA A 34 4.67 0.45 16.47
C ALA A 34 4.48 -0.97 15.87
N LEU A 35 3.57 -1.12 14.89
CA LEU A 35 3.38 -2.37 14.15
C LEU A 35 4.65 -2.79 13.42
N ALA A 36 5.32 -1.86 12.71
CA ALA A 36 6.56 -2.14 12.01
C ALA A 36 7.67 -2.61 12.97
N LEU A 37 7.79 -1.97 14.13
CA LEU A 37 8.76 -2.34 15.17
C LEU A 37 8.43 -3.71 15.78
N ALA A 38 7.16 -3.98 16.09
CA ALA A 38 6.72 -5.27 16.63
C ALA A 38 6.95 -6.40 15.60
N ALA A 39 6.65 -6.15 14.32
CA ALA A 39 6.87 -7.09 13.24
C ALA A 39 8.36 -7.37 13.01
N ALA A 40 9.21 -6.34 13.01
CA ALA A 40 10.65 -6.50 12.91
C ALA A 40 11.22 -7.24 14.11
N GLY A 41 10.81 -6.88 15.33
CA GLY A 41 11.27 -7.52 16.56
C GLY A 41 10.88 -9.00 16.64
N SER A 42 9.63 -9.34 16.33
CA SER A 42 9.15 -10.73 16.33
C SER A 42 9.85 -11.58 15.25
N SER A 43 10.03 -11.01 14.06
CA SER A 43 10.71 -11.70 12.96
C SER A 43 12.18 -11.93 13.28
N LEU A 44 12.85 -10.93 13.83
CA LEU A 44 14.25 -11.02 14.23
C LEU A 44 14.45 -12.04 15.36
N ALA A 45 13.57 -12.01 16.39
CA ALA A 45 13.61 -12.98 17.48
C ALA A 45 13.40 -14.41 16.98
N THR A 46 12.43 -14.62 16.07
CA THR A 46 12.16 -15.93 15.45
C THR A 46 13.35 -16.44 14.66
N PHE A 47 14.11 -15.54 14.02
CA PHE A 47 15.26 -15.90 13.21
C PHE A 47 16.52 -16.14 14.04
N LEU A 48 16.81 -15.29 15.02
CA LEU A 48 18.06 -15.32 15.79
C LEU A 48 18.04 -16.29 16.95
N ILE A 49 16.87 -16.48 17.62
CA ILE A 49 16.79 -17.29 18.82
C ILE A 49 16.41 -18.73 18.44
N ALA A 50 17.37 -19.64 18.49
CA ALA A 50 17.11 -21.07 18.28
C ALA A 50 16.19 -21.59 19.41
N GLY A 51 15.11 -22.31 19.03
CA GLY A 51 14.19 -22.93 19.99
C GLY A 51 13.08 -22.02 20.55
N VAL A 52 12.98 -20.76 20.11
CA VAL A 52 11.83 -19.88 20.46
C VAL A 52 10.49 -20.50 20.04
N LEU A 53 10.46 -21.16 18.89
CA LEU A 53 9.30 -21.89 18.39
C LEU A 53 9.35 -23.32 18.88
N ARG A 54 8.33 -23.73 19.64
CA ARG A 54 8.16 -25.07 20.20
C ARG A 54 7.39 -26.00 19.26
N GLY A 55 7.63 -25.94 17.97
CA GLY A 55 6.95 -26.71 16.95
C GLY A 55 7.83 -27.83 16.36
N THR A 56 7.24 -28.59 15.42
CA THR A 56 8.00 -29.57 14.62
C THR A 56 9.02 -28.86 13.73
N ALA A 57 10.01 -29.60 13.23
CA ALA A 57 11.05 -29.04 12.35
C ALA A 57 10.46 -28.34 11.11
N VAL A 58 9.39 -28.91 10.53
CA VAL A 58 8.67 -28.35 9.38
C VAL A 58 7.99 -27.02 9.75
N MET A 59 7.28 -26.97 10.88
CA MET A 59 6.65 -25.73 11.38
C MET A 59 7.67 -24.64 11.64
N ASN A 60 8.76 -24.99 12.30
CA ASN A 60 9.84 -24.03 12.62
C ASN A 60 10.51 -23.50 11.35
N GLY A 61 10.72 -24.36 10.35
CA GLY A 61 11.27 -23.95 9.04
C GLY A 61 10.35 -23.00 8.30
N SER A 62 9.05 -23.32 8.23
CA SER A 62 8.02 -22.47 7.61
C SER A 62 7.92 -21.10 8.32
N ALA A 63 7.87 -21.10 9.66
CA ALA A 63 7.78 -19.87 10.44
C ALA A 63 9.02 -18.98 10.28
N ARG A 64 10.23 -19.56 10.18
CA ARG A 64 11.46 -18.80 9.88
C ARG A 64 11.43 -18.21 8.48
N GLY A 65 10.97 -18.98 7.46
CA GLY A 65 10.79 -18.47 6.11
C GLY A 65 9.81 -17.30 6.05
N THR A 66 8.66 -17.44 6.71
CA THR A 66 7.66 -16.36 6.82
C THR A 66 8.23 -15.12 7.54
N SER A 67 8.99 -15.33 8.62
CA SER A 67 9.64 -14.21 9.35
C SER A 67 10.63 -13.45 8.48
N LEU A 68 11.37 -14.12 7.59
CA LEU A 68 12.23 -13.46 6.60
C LEU A 68 11.43 -12.63 5.62
N VAL A 69 10.32 -13.14 5.10
CA VAL A 69 9.43 -12.39 4.20
C VAL A 69 8.84 -11.16 4.91
N VAL A 70 8.39 -11.32 6.15
CA VAL A 70 7.90 -10.19 6.96
C VAL A 70 8.98 -9.13 7.15
N LEU A 71 10.21 -9.55 7.49
CA LEU A 71 11.32 -8.64 7.77
C LEU A 71 11.82 -7.93 6.50
N LEU A 72 11.99 -8.66 5.40
CA LEU A 72 12.60 -8.13 4.18
C LEU A 72 11.60 -7.47 3.23
N ILE A 73 10.34 -7.83 3.29
CA ILE A 73 9.30 -7.31 2.40
C ILE A 73 8.23 -6.56 3.19
N GLY A 74 7.61 -7.18 4.19
CA GLY A 74 6.48 -6.62 4.91
C GLY A 74 6.80 -5.32 5.63
N VAL A 75 7.87 -5.30 6.41
CA VAL A 75 8.31 -4.12 7.18
C VAL A 75 8.77 -2.98 6.27
N PRO A 76 9.66 -3.18 5.27
CA PRO A 76 10.05 -2.12 4.34
C PRO A 76 8.89 -1.61 3.49
N LEU A 77 7.98 -2.48 3.07
CA LEU A 77 6.80 -2.09 2.31
C LEU A 77 5.87 -1.21 3.14
N LEU A 78 5.63 -1.56 4.41
CA LEU A 78 4.86 -0.73 5.34
C LEU A 78 5.53 0.63 5.54
N ALA A 79 6.81 0.67 5.89
CA ALA A 79 7.55 1.91 6.14
C ALA A 79 7.63 2.79 4.89
N GLY A 80 7.95 2.21 3.73
CA GLY A 80 8.02 2.90 2.45
C GLY A 80 6.68 3.49 2.02
N SER A 81 5.60 2.73 2.20
CA SER A 81 4.24 3.20 1.89
C SER A 81 3.79 4.35 2.83
N MET A 82 4.14 4.30 4.12
CA MET A 82 3.91 5.39 5.06
C MET A 82 4.66 6.67 4.62
N LEU A 83 5.93 6.55 4.23
CA LEU A 83 6.72 7.67 3.73
C LEU A 83 6.15 8.24 2.43
N ALA A 84 5.72 7.39 1.50
CA ALA A 84 5.12 7.84 0.25
C ALA A 84 3.72 8.44 0.45
N ALA A 85 2.92 7.91 1.39
CA ALA A 85 1.63 8.48 1.78
C ALA A 85 1.78 9.87 2.39
N SER A 86 2.83 10.10 3.18
CA SER A 86 3.14 11.43 3.74
C SER A 86 3.47 12.48 2.68
N ARG A 87 3.81 12.06 1.47
CA ARG A 87 4.03 12.92 0.29
C ARG A 87 2.76 13.13 -0.55
N GLY A 88 1.59 12.68 -0.05
CA GLY A 88 0.30 12.86 -0.71
C GLY A 88 -0.04 11.83 -1.80
N SER A 89 0.67 10.71 -1.88
CA SER A 89 0.40 9.66 -2.85
C SER A 89 -0.81 8.81 -2.43
N ALA A 90 -1.90 8.86 -3.19
CA ALA A 90 -3.09 8.04 -2.97
C ALA A 90 -2.81 6.52 -3.15
N ARG A 91 -1.90 6.17 -4.07
CA ARG A 91 -1.48 4.79 -4.27
C ARG A 91 -0.74 4.24 -3.05
N ALA A 92 0.08 5.08 -2.41
CA ALA A 92 0.80 4.71 -1.22
C ALA A 92 -0.12 4.39 -0.03
N VAL A 93 -1.28 5.04 0.09
CA VAL A 93 -2.29 4.72 1.12
C VAL A 93 -2.85 3.31 0.90
N LEU A 94 -3.14 2.91 -0.34
CA LEU A 94 -3.58 1.54 -0.64
C LEU A 94 -2.48 0.50 -0.37
N THR A 95 -1.23 0.82 -0.73
CA THR A 95 -0.10 -0.06 -0.43
C THR A 95 0.10 -0.18 1.08
N TRP A 96 -0.08 0.91 1.83
CA TRP A 96 -0.05 0.89 3.30
C TRP A 96 -1.12 -0.03 3.89
N LEU A 97 -2.37 0.10 3.43
CA LEU A 97 -3.47 -0.79 3.84
C LEU A 97 -3.18 -2.25 3.50
N GLY A 98 -2.66 -2.51 2.31
CA GLY A 98 -2.26 -3.85 1.87
C GLY A 98 -1.13 -4.44 2.73
N ALA A 99 -0.11 -3.65 3.07
CA ALA A 99 0.99 -4.06 3.94
C ALA A 99 0.48 -4.34 5.37
N ALA A 100 -0.39 -3.48 5.91
CA ALA A 100 -0.99 -3.69 7.22
C ALA A 100 -1.89 -4.93 7.25
N ALA A 101 -2.67 -5.19 6.19
CA ALA A 101 -3.48 -6.39 6.05
C ALA A 101 -2.64 -7.67 5.93
N PHE A 102 -1.51 -7.61 5.22
CA PHE A 102 -0.54 -8.70 5.16
C PHE A 102 0.03 -9.01 6.55
N LEU A 103 0.41 -8.00 7.33
CA LEU A 103 0.89 -8.19 8.70
C LEU A 103 -0.21 -8.69 9.63
N LEU A 104 -1.45 -8.25 9.46
CA LEU A 104 -2.62 -8.77 10.18
C LEU A 104 -2.79 -10.27 9.96
N TYR A 105 -2.77 -10.69 8.69
CA TYR A 105 -2.86 -12.09 8.33
C TYR A 105 -1.73 -12.93 8.94
N ASN A 106 -0.49 -12.47 8.85
CA ASN A 106 0.64 -13.15 9.44
C ASN A 106 0.52 -13.26 10.96
N SER A 107 0.10 -12.18 11.64
CA SER A 107 -0.13 -12.18 13.09
C SER A 107 -1.19 -13.20 13.50
N LEU A 108 -2.28 -13.29 12.73
CA LEU A 108 -3.34 -14.27 12.92
C LEU A 108 -2.77 -15.71 12.81
N MET A 109 -1.99 -15.97 11.78
CA MET A 109 -1.34 -17.27 11.60
C MET A 109 -0.41 -17.61 12.78
N PHE A 110 0.41 -16.68 13.23
CA PHE A 110 1.31 -16.92 14.35
C PHE A 110 0.58 -17.10 15.69
N VAL A 111 -0.53 -16.39 15.92
CA VAL A 111 -1.33 -16.53 17.15
C VAL A 111 -2.04 -17.88 17.21
N PHE A 112 -2.64 -18.33 16.10
CA PHE A 112 -3.53 -19.50 16.11
C PHE A 112 -2.87 -20.78 15.58
N ALA A 113 -1.89 -20.69 14.70
CA ALA A 113 -1.26 -21.84 14.07
C ALA A 113 0.07 -22.27 14.71
N THR A 114 0.59 -21.52 15.70
CA THR A 114 1.83 -21.89 16.41
C THR A 114 1.55 -22.31 17.85
N PRO A 115 2.28 -23.28 18.39
CA PRO A 115 2.20 -23.62 19.83
C PRO A 115 2.54 -22.40 20.69
N VAL A 116 1.99 -22.38 21.90
CA VAL A 116 2.27 -21.31 22.88
C VAL A 116 3.78 -21.17 23.09
N ASN A 117 4.30 -19.97 22.81
CA ASN A 117 5.70 -19.65 22.86
C ASN A 117 5.92 -18.26 23.50
N PRO A 118 7.15 -17.89 23.90
CA PRO A 118 7.42 -16.61 24.54
C PRO A 118 7.05 -15.38 23.70
N LEU A 119 6.91 -15.52 22.36
CA LEU A 119 6.55 -14.42 21.45
C LEU A 119 5.04 -14.25 21.28
N LEU A 120 4.20 -15.10 21.91
CA LEU A 120 2.74 -15.05 21.74
C LEU A 120 2.17 -13.67 22.02
N LEU A 121 2.58 -13.02 23.10
CA LEU A 121 2.11 -11.68 23.44
C LEU A 121 2.50 -10.64 22.37
N LEU A 122 3.68 -10.80 21.76
CA LEU A 122 4.13 -9.93 20.67
C LEU A 122 3.28 -10.13 19.41
N TYR A 123 2.90 -11.37 19.11
CA TYR A 123 1.98 -11.67 18.00
C TYR A 123 0.58 -11.12 18.24
N VAL A 124 0.07 -11.20 19.47
CA VAL A 124 -1.22 -10.58 19.86
C VAL A 124 -1.14 -9.06 19.74
N ALA A 125 -0.02 -8.44 20.17
CA ALA A 125 0.20 -7.01 20.01
C ALA A 125 0.24 -6.62 18.51
N MET A 126 0.94 -7.38 17.67
CA MET A 126 0.94 -7.16 16.21
C MET A 126 -0.46 -7.29 15.61
N LEU A 127 -1.24 -8.27 16.04
CA LEU A 127 -2.62 -8.47 15.60
C LEU A 127 -3.47 -7.24 15.90
N SER A 128 -3.40 -6.76 17.15
CA SER A 128 -4.13 -5.58 17.60
C SER A 128 -3.67 -4.31 16.89
N LEU A 129 -2.35 -4.08 16.80
CA LEU A 129 -1.77 -2.92 16.13
C LEU A 129 -2.12 -2.88 14.64
N SER A 130 -2.10 -4.02 13.95
CA SER A 130 -2.47 -4.06 12.53
C SER A 130 -3.96 -3.79 12.31
N ALA A 131 -4.84 -4.36 13.15
CA ALA A 131 -6.28 -4.09 13.09
C ALA A 131 -6.58 -2.60 13.32
N TRP A 132 -6.03 -2.00 14.37
CA TRP A 132 -6.21 -0.58 14.68
C TRP A 132 -5.53 0.33 13.64
N SER A 133 -4.39 -0.07 13.09
CA SER A 133 -3.74 0.67 12.01
C SER A 133 -4.63 0.73 10.76
N ILE A 134 -5.20 -0.39 10.35
CA ILE A 134 -6.14 -0.46 9.22
C ILE A 134 -7.37 0.40 9.51
N ALA A 135 -8.00 0.23 10.69
CA ALA A 135 -9.18 0.98 11.08
C ALA A 135 -8.93 2.49 11.06
N THR A 136 -7.82 2.96 11.65
CA THR A 136 -7.49 4.38 11.70
C THR A 136 -7.13 4.95 10.32
N VAL A 137 -6.43 4.20 9.46
CA VAL A 137 -6.14 4.61 8.09
C VAL A 137 -7.42 4.71 7.28
N LEU A 138 -8.34 3.73 7.36
CA LEU A 138 -9.62 3.76 6.67
C LEU A 138 -10.51 4.91 7.17
N TRP A 139 -10.51 5.19 8.46
CA TRP A 139 -11.30 6.27 9.04
C TRP A 139 -10.79 7.65 8.64
N GLN A 140 -9.48 7.81 8.53
CA GLN A 140 -8.85 9.06 8.11
C GLN A 140 -8.83 9.25 6.59
N ALA A 141 -8.83 8.15 5.82
CA ALA A 141 -8.83 8.18 4.37
C ALA A 141 -10.24 8.54 3.85
N ASP A 142 -10.34 9.62 3.08
CA ASP A 142 -11.56 9.87 2.29
C ASP A 142 -11.61 8.88 1.11
N VAL A 143 -12.29 7.75 1.37
CA VAL A 143 -12.43 6.63 0.40
C VAL A 143 -13.07 7.12 -0.91
N ARG A 144 -13.98 8.10 -0.85
CA ARG A 144 -14.63 8.66 -2.06
C ARG A 144 -13.66 9.50 -2.88
N ALA A 145 -12.82 10.30 -2.22
CA ALA A 145 -11.76 11.05 -2.90
C ALA A 145 -10.68 10.13 -3.50
N LEU A 146 -10.35 9.04 -2.82
CA LEU A 146 -9.47 7.99 -3.35
C LEU A 146 -10.07 7.34 -4.60
N ALA A 147 -11.31 6.88 -4.55
CA ALA A 147 -12.01 6.27 -5.68
C ALA A 147 -12.08 7.20 -6.90
N GLY A 148 -12.39 8.49 -6.70
CA GLY A 148 -12.41 9.50 -7.76
C GLY A 148 -11.06 9.66 -8.46
N ARG A 149 -9.94 9.60 -7.74
CA ARG A 149 -8.59 9.69 -8.32
C ARG A 149 -8.21 8.46 -9.14
N PHE A 150 -8.63 7.27 -8.71
CA PHE A 150 -8.41 6.05 -9.49
C PHE A 150 -9.24 6.06 -10.78
N ALA A 151 -10.50 6.49 -10.73
CA ALA A 151 -11.34 6.64 -11.91
C ALA A 151 -10.75 7.67 -12.90
N ALA A 152 -10.25 8.80 -12.41
CA ALA A 152 -9.61 9.81 -13.24
C ALA A 152 -8.30 9.31 -13.89
N SER A 153 -7.47 8.57 -13.15
CA SER A 153 -6.22 8.01 -13.68
C SER A 153 -6.47 6.90 -14.70
N ALA A 154 -7.48 6.07 -14.49
CA ALA A 154 -7.91 5.04 -15.45
C ALA A 154 -8.46 5.68 -16.74
N GLY A 155 -9.25 6.75 -16.63
CA GLY A 155 -9.75 7.52 -17.77
C GLY A 155 -8.64 8.19 -18.58
N ALA A 156 -7.61 8.72 -17.93
CA ALA A 156 -6.46 9.33 -18.60
C ALA A 156 -5.61 8.28 -19.34
N GLY A 157 -5.41 7.09 -18.76
CA GLY A 157 -4.74 5.97 -19.42
C GLY A 157 -5.45 5.50 -20.68
N ASN A 158 -6.78 5.34 -20.60
CA ASN A 158 -7.60 4.93 -21.74
C ASN A 158 -7.63 5.98 -22.86
N ARG A 159 -7.58 7.27 -22.50
CA ARG A 159 -7.51 8.37 -23.48
C ARG A 159 -6.17 8.38 -24.24
N ARG A 160 -5.04 8.10 -23.56
CA ARG A 160 -3.73 7.96 -24.22
C ARG A 160 -3.66 6.78 -25.18
N LEU A 161 -4.24 5.64 -24.79
CA LEU A 161 -4.32 4.46 -25.64
C LEU A 161 -5.19 4.70 -26.91
N ARG A 162 -6.29 5.43 -26.78
CA ARG A 162 -7.14 5.82 -27.92
C ARG A 162 -6.44 6.79 -28.87
N MET A 163 -5.71 7.78 -28.35
CA MET A 163 -4.93 8.70 -29.19
C MET A 163 -3.78 7.98 -29.91
N GLY A 164 -3.08 7.05 -29.25
CA GLY A 164 -2.04 6.24 -29.90
C GLY A 164 -2.56 5.34 -31.00
N ARG A 165 -3.74 4.71 -30.80
CA ARG A 165 -4.40 3.91 -31.86
C ARG A 165 -4.83 4.76 -33.05
N GLY A 166 -5.42 5.93 -32.83
CA GLY A 166 -5.83 6.82 -33.91
C GLY A 166 -4.64 7.34 -34.74
N HIS A 167 -3.48 7.53 -34.14
CA HIS A 167 -2.26 7.93 -34.84
C HIS A 167 -1.71 6.79 -35.71
N ALA A 168 -1.69 5.57 -35.20
CA ALA A 168 -1.23 4.38 -35.91
C ALA A 168 -2.13 4.04 -37.10
N GLU A 169 -3.44 4.24 -36.95
CA GLU A 169 -4.42 3.99 -38.03
C GLU A 169 -4.31 5.02 -39.16
N ARG A 170 -4.14 6.30 -38.83
CA ARG A 170 -3.90 7.37 -39.81
C ARG A 170 -2.59 7.17 -40.58
N SER A 171 -1.54 6.70 -39.91
CA SER A 171 -0.25 6.39 -40.55
C SER A 171 -0.38 5.23 -41.54
N ARG A 172 -1.18 4.21 -41.20
CA ARG A 172 -1.43 3.07 -42.10
C ARG A 172 -2.23 3.47 -43.33
N VAL A 173 -3.28 4.27 -43.17
CA VAL A 173 -4.09 4.77 -44.31
C VAL A 173 -3.22 5.64 -45.24
N ALA A 174 -2.43 6.56 -44.66
CA ALA A 174 -1.54 7.42 -45.46
C ALA A 174 -0.44 6.64 -46.21
N SER A 175 -0.01 5.49 -45.68
CA SER A 175 0.96 4.63 -46.36
C SER A 175 0.32 3.81 -47.50
N GLN A 176 -0.95 3.39 -47.37
CA GLN A 176 -1.70 2.69 -48.40
C GLN A 176 -2.04 3.60 -49.58
N ASP A 177 -2.45 4.84 -49.31
CA ASP A 177 -2.74 5.83 -50.37
C ASP A 177 -1.49 6.13 -51.21
N ARG A 178 -0.30 6.17 -50.60
CA ARG A 178 0.96 6.35 -51.34
C ARG A 178 1.39 5.12 -52.14
N ALA A 179 1.02 3.92 -51.72
CA ALA A 179 1.35 2.69 -52.43
C ALA A 179 0.42 2.44 -53.63
N GLY A 180 -0.84 2.91 -53.54
CA GLY A 180 -1.82 2.79 -54.62
C GLY A 180 -1.70 3.86 -55.75
N ALA A 181 -0.90 4.90 -55.53
CA ALA A 181 -0.69 5.99 -56.51
C ALA A 181 0.55 5.78 -57.43
N ARG A 182 1.16 4.61 -57.43
CA ARG A 182 2.25 4.20 -58.35
C ARG A 182 1.79 3.10 -59.25
#